data_9a4a2bc98dec702b1c46798c757e5088
#
_entry.id   9a4a2bc98dec702b1c46798c757e5088
#
_cell.length_a   1.000
_cell.length_b   1.000
_cell.length_c   1.000
_cell.angle_alpha   90.00
_cell.angle_beta   90.00
_cell.angle_gamma   90.00
#
_symmetry.space_group_name_H-M   'P 1'
#
loop_
_entity.id
_entity.type
_entity.pdbx_description
1 polymer ?
#
loop_
_entity_poly.entity_id
_entity_poly.type
_entity_poly.pdbx_seq_one_letter_code
_entity_poly.pdbx_strand_id
1 'polypeptide(L)'
;MEPRRDRAAAWTALDVAEACGRQTVADLPPDPMGASSFGAGQLVAAAVVAGAGRITIGVGGTASTDGGEGLRRALGDAAEGVELVAALDVRNPLLGPDGAAAVFGPQKGATPEQVEELDRRLAALALPTAGRPGAGAGGGIGAMLMALGATAVGGADLVADAAGLDALLAGAAVCLTAEGRIDRGTLGGKVVATVADKCARANVKCIAVGGVVDPAAAGELERRGCETYQCGDMRRAGAELAARPWPSS
;
A
#
# COMPACT_ATOMS: atom_id res chain seq x y z
N MET A 1 -36.38 16.97 -9.27
CA MET A 1 -35.21 17.34 -8.47
C MET A 1 -35.13 16.28 -7.37
N GLU A 2 -34.37 15.18 -7.62
CA GLU A 2 -34.19 14.15 -6.63
C GLU A 2 -33.40 14.71 -5.45
N PRO A 3 -33.70 14.31 -4.19
CA PRO A 3 -32.97 14.75 -3.03
C PRO A 3 -31.51 14.28 -3.18
N ARG A 4 -30.55 15.19 -3.07
CA ARG A 4 -29.13 14.85 -2.91
C ARG A 4 -29.04 13.89 -1.73
N ARG A 5 -28.84 12.60 -2.01
CA ARG A 5 -28.44 11.65 -0.97
C ARG A 5 -27.22 12.24 -0.28
N ASP A 6 -27.23 12.21 1.05
CA ASP A 6 -26.15 12.74 1.86
C ASP A 6 -24.88 11.92 1.55
N ARG A 7 -24.08 12.40 0.57
CA ARG A 7 -22.86 11.74 0.11
C ARG A 7 -21.80 11.64 1.22
N ALA A 8 -21.92 12.44 2.26
CA ALA A 8 -20.97 12.46 3.38
C ALA A 8 -20.94 11.15 4.19
N ALA A 9 -21.97 10.31 4.08
CA ALA A 9 -22.11 9.09 4.88
C ALA A 9 -21.69 7.80 4.14
N ALA A 10 -21.54 7.81 2.80
CA ALA A 10 -21.23 6.60 2.04
C ALA A 10 -19.71 6.45 1.84
N TRP A 11 -19.11 5.53 2.58
CA TRP A 11 -17.70 5.13 2.42
C TRP A 11 -17.58 3.91 1.50
N THR A 12 -16.57 3.91 0.66
CA THR A 12 -16.25 2.80 -0.25
C THR A 12 -14.74 2.55 -0.25
N ALA A 13 -14.34 1.30 -0.34
CA ALA A 13 -12.96 0.90 -0.60
C ALA A 13 -12.87 0.16 -1.93
N LEU A 14 -11.81 0.42 -2.69
CA LEU A 14 -11.51 -0.25 -3.95
C LEU A 14 -10.01 -0.45 -4.11
N ASP A 15 -9.62 -1.44 -4.89
CA ASP A 15 -8.23 -1.68 -5.25
C ASP A 15 -8.03 -1.43 -6.75
N VAL A 16 -7.06 -0.61 -7.11
CA VAL A 16 -6.76 -0.33 -8.53
C VAL A 16 -6.31 -1.58 -9.29
N ALA A 17 -5.80 -2.60 -8.60
CA ALA A 17 -5.41 -3.87 -9.21
C ALA A 17 -6.60 -4.65 -9.79
N GLU A 18 -7.83 -4.41 -9.33
CA GLU A 18 -9.04 -5.00 -9.90
C GLU A 18 -9.28 -4.54 -11.37
N ALA A 19 -8.80 -3.35 -11.72
CA ALA A 19 -9.03 -2.74 -13.03
C ALA A 19 -7.76 -2.59 -13.90
N CYS A 20 -6.58 -2.54 -13.30
CA CYS A 20 -5.31 -2.39 -14.02
C CYS A 20 -4.16 -3.20 -13.38
N GLY A 21 -4.48 -4.30 -12.72
CA GLY A 21 -3.53 -5.16 -12.05
C GLY A 21 -2.70 -6.03 -13.01
N ARG A 22 -1.51 -6.44 -12.57
CA ARG A 22 -0.68 -7.40 -13.32
C ARG A 22 -1.37 -8.76 -13.47
N GLN A 23 -2.19 -9.15 -12.50
CA GLN A 23 -2.93 -10.41 -12.54
C GLN A 23 -4.04 -10.38 -13.59
N THR A 24 -4.67 -9.22 -13.83
CA THR A 24 -5.72 -9.07 -14.85
C THR A 24 -5.20 -9.18 -16.28
N VAL A 25 -3.89 -9.03 -16.47
CA VAL A 25 -3.21 -9.12 -17.77
C VAL A 25 -2.15 -10.24 -17.81
N ALA A 26 -2.19 -11.18 -16.85
CA ALA A 26 -1.16 -12.22 -16.70
C ALA A 26 -1.04 -13.15 -17.93
N ASP A 27 -2.12 -13.33 -18.68
CA ASP A 27 -2.16 -14.14 -19.91
C ASP A 27 -1.73 -13.36 -21.17
N LEU A 28 -1.43 -12.07 -21.04
CA LEU A 28 -0.97 -11.21 -22.13
C LEU A 28 0.55 -11.00 -22.05
N PRO A 29 1.21 -10.74 -23.19
CA PRO A 29 2.59 -10.30 -23.18
C PRO A 29 2.75 -9.02 -22.35
N PRO A 30 3.82 -8.87 -21.56
CA PRO A 30 4.09 -7.65 -20.83
C PRO A 30 4.16 -6.43 -21.76
N ASP A 31 3.40 -5.40 -21.44
CA ASP A 31 3.45 -4.11 -22.15
C ASP A 31 3.69 -2.96 -21.16
N PRO A 32 4.92 -2.81 -20.65
CA PRO A 32 5.23 -1.77 -19.66
C PRO A 32 5.09 -0.35 -20.22
N MET A 33 5.16 -0.21 -21.57
CA MET A 33 5.10 1.08 -22.25
C MET A 33 3.68 1.54 -22.60
N GLY A 34 2.74 0.60 -22.80
CA GLY A 34 1.36 0.86 -23.19
C GLY A 34 0.32 0.59 -22.09
N ALA A 35 0.71 -0.11 -21.01
CA ALA A 35 -0.19 -0.38 -19.92
C ALA A 35 -0.68 0.93 -19.26
N SER A 36 -1.98 1.04 -19.02
CA SER A 36 -2.65 2.27 -18.57
C SER A 36 -3.43 2.08 -17.28
N SER A 37 -3.43 3.12 -16.46
CA SER A 37 -4.29 3.22 -15.26
C SER A 37 -5.73 3.67 -15.56
N PHE A 38 -6.14 3.71 -16.82
CA PHE A 38 -7.46 4.22 -17.24
C PHE A 38 -8.62 3.49 -16.52
N GLY A 39 -8.56 2.15 -16.45
CA GLY A 39 -9.55 1.34 -15.74
C GLY A 39 -9.69 1.69 -14.25
N ALA A 40 -8.59 2.05 -13.59
CA ALA A 40 -8.64 2.52 -12.20
C ALA A 40 -9.45 3.82 -12.06
N GLY A 41 -9.31 4.75 -13.01
CA GLY A 41 -10.12 5.98 -13.04
C GLY A 41 -11.61 5.70 -13.28
N GLN A 42 -11.93 4.75 -14.16
CA GLN A 42 -13.31 4.30 -14.36
C GLN A 42 -13.91 3.69 -13.09
N LEU A 43 -13.13 2.90 -12.36
CA LEU A 43 -13.57 2.29 -11.10
C LEU A 43 -13.89 3.36 -10.05
N VAL A 44 -13.03 4.38 -9.90
CA VAL A 44 -13.28 5.52 -9.00
C VAL A 44 -14.51 6.30 -9.44
N ALA A 45 -14.67 6.60 -10.74
CA ALA A 45 -15.82 7.31 -11.26
C ALA A 45 -17.13 6.53 -11.00
N ALA A 46 -17.11 5.21 -11.16
CA ALA A 46 -18.27 4.35 -10.87
C ALA A 46 -18.67 4.42 -9.39
N ALA A 47 -17.70 4.42 -8.46
CA ALA A 47 -17.97 4.60 -7.04
C ALA A 47 -18.62 5.95 -6.72
N VAL A 48 -18.17 7.03 -7.38
CA VAL A 48 -18.79 8.36 -7.26
C VAL A 48 -20.23 8.36 -7.77
N VAL A 49 -20.47 7.75 -8.94
CA VAL A 49 -21.83 7.62 -9.51
C VAL A 49 -22.74 6.80 -8.57
N ALA A 50 -22.19 5.77 -7.91
CA ALA A 50 -22.90 5.00 -6.90
C ALA A 50 -23.19 5.78 -5.60
N GLY A 51 -22.66 7.01 -5.46
CA GLY A 51 -22.97 7.92 -4.36
C GLY A 51 -21.93 7.93 -3.24
N ALA A 52 -20.72 7.38 -3.47
CA ALA A 52 -19.65 7.46 -2.48
C ALA A 52 -19.24 8.91 -2.23
N GLY A 53 -19.20 9.32 -0.96
CA GLY A 53 -18.68 10.60 -0.52
C GLY A 53 -17.23 10.53 -0.03
N ARG A 54 -16.77 9.31 0.32
CA ARG A 54 -15.38 9.00 0.67
C ARG A 54 -14.95 7.71 -0.02
N ILE A 55 -13.82 7.75 -0.71
CA ILE A 55 -13.29 6.59 -1.44
C ILE A 55 -11.87 6.31 -0.97
N THR A 56 -11.67 5.13 -0.39
CA THR A 56 -10.34 4.60 -0.07
C THR A 56 -9.85 3.77 -1.25
N ILE A 57 -8.66 4.09 -1.75
CA ILE A 57 -8.09 3.51 -2.96
C ILE A 57 -6.80 2.80 -2.59
N GLY A 58 -6.82 1.47 -2.63
CA GLY A 58 -5.62 0.64 -2.55
C GLY A 58 -4.77 0.80 -3.80
N VAL A 59 -3.50 1.16 -3.62
CA VAL A 59 -2.59 1.44 -4.73
C VAL A 59 -1.43 0.46 -4.72
N GLY A 60 -1.62 -0.68 -5.38
CA GLY A 60 -0.60 -1.73 -5.48
C GLY A 60 -0.86 -2.65 -6.65
N GLY A 61 0.06 -3.57 -6.95
CA GLY A 61 -0.13 -4.67 -7.89
C GLY A 61 -0.39 -4.30 -9.37
N THR A 62 -0.24 -3.03 -9.77
CA THR A 62 -0.60 -2.52 -11.11
C THR A 62 0.36 -2.98 -12.20
N ALA A 63 -0.16 -3.11 -13.43
CA ALA A 63 0.64 -3.32 -14.65
C ALA A 63 1.18 -2.00 -15.22
N SER A 64 0.47 -0.87 -15.01
CA SER A 64 0.80 0.44 -15.58
C SER A 64 1.98 1.14 -14.89
N THR A 65 2.69 1.99 -15.68
CA THR A 65 3.69 2.95 -15.20
C THR A 65 3.47 4.27 -15.97
N ASP A 66 2.23 4.77 -15.92
CA ASP A 66 1.76 5.94 -16.67
C ASP A 66 1.59 7.19 -15.80
N GLY A 67 2.09 7.16 -14.54
CA GLY A 67 1.97 8.30 -13.63
C GLY A 67 0.55 8.59 -13.16
N GLY A 68 -0.38 7.66 -13.39
CA GLY A 68 -1.82 7.87 -13.10
C GLY A 68 -2.51 8.75 -14.13
N GLU A 69 -1.90 9.04 -15.29
CA GLU A 69 -2.53 9.87 -16.32
C GLU A 69 -3.80 9.23 -16.87
N GLY A 70 -3.79 7.92 -17.10
CA GLY A 70 -4.99 7.17 -17.48
C GLY A 70 -6.11 7.34 -16.47
N LEU A 71 -5.80 7.19 -15.17
CA LEU A 71 -6.77 7.39 -14.08
C LEU A 71 -7.37 8.80 -14.14
N ARG A 72 -6.55 9.84 -14.22
CA ARG A 72 -7.00 11.23 -14.29
C ARG A 72 -7.92 11.46 -15.49
N ARG A 73 -7.55 10.93 -16.67
CA ARG A 73 -8.36 11.05 -17.89
C ARG A 73 -9.73 10.39 -17.78
N ALA A 74 -9.79 9.21 -17.18
CA ALA A 74 -11.06 8.49 -17.00
C ALA A 74 -11.93 9.10 -15.91
N LEU A 75 -11.32 9.63 -14.86
CA LEU A 75 -12.01 10.25 -13.74
C LEU A 75 -12.58 11.63 -14.12
N GLY A 76 -11.83 12.44 -14.90
CA GLY A 76 -12.20 13.83 -15.17
C GLY A 76 -12.46 14.60 -13.87
N ASP A 77 -13.55 15.36 -13.85
CA ASP A 77 -13.99 16.15 -12.70
C ASP A 77 -14.98 15.38 -11.78
N ALA A 78 -15.19 14.07 -12.04
CA ALA A 78 -16.22 13.30 -11.35
C ALA A 78 -15.97 13.20 -9.81
N ALA A 79 -14.74 13.31 -9.36
CA ALA A 79 -14.40 13.27 -7.94
C ALA A 79 -14.44 14.61 -7.21
N GLU A 80 -14.91 15.69 -7.84
CA GLU A 80 -15.07 16.97 -7.16
C GLU A 80 -16.02 16.84 -5.95
N GLY A 81 -15.53 17.29 -4.79
CA GLY A 81 -16.27 17.20 -3.52
C GLY A 81 -16.33 15.81 -2.90
N VAL A 82 -15.57 14.84 -3.42
CA VAL A 82 -15.39 13.50 -2.84
C VAL A 82 -14.07 13.43 -2.09
N GLU A 83 -14.10 12.90 -0.88
CA GLU A 83 -12.88 12.65 -0.10
C GLU A 83 -12.15 11.44 -0.66
N LEU A 84 -10.93 11.64 -1.19
CA LEU A 84 -10.07 10.56 -1.68
C LEU A 84 -9.00 10.21 -0.63
N VAL A 85 -8.83 8.93 -0.37
CA VAL A 85 -7.78 8.38 0.50
C VAL A 85 -6.96 7.38 -0.30
N ALA A 86 -5.67 7.64 -0.46
CA ALA A 86 -4.75 6.72 -1.14
C ALA A 86 -4.02 5.85 -0.09
N ALA A 87 -4.31 4.54 -0.10
CA ALA A 87 -3.64 3.56 0.74
C ALA A 87 -2.35 3.09 0.04
N LEU A 88 -1.19 3.46 0.61
CA LEU A 88 0.13 3.29 0.02
C LEU A 88 1.04 2.48 0.95
N ASP A 89 1.60 1.37 0.45
CA ASP A 89 2.51 0.50 1.21
C ASP A 89 3.99 0.67 0.85
N VAL A 90 4.29 1.65 0.00
CA VAL A 90 5.67 1.97 -0.42
C VAL A 90 5.96 3.45 -0.20
N ARG A 91 7.22 3.80 0.00
CA ARG A 91 7.67 5.18 0.23
C ARG A 91 8.42 5.77 -0.97
N ASN A 92 8.57 5.03 -2.05
CA ASN A 92 9.30 5.43 -3.25
C ASN A 92 8.74 6.73 -3.84
N PRO A 93 9.60 7.68 -4.25
CA PRO A 93 9.18 8.85 -5.01
C PRO A 93 8.73 8.45 -6.42
N LEU A 94 8.25 9.40 -7.20
CA LEU A 94 7.84 9.13 -8.58
C LEU A 94 9.06 8.89 -9.49
N LEU A 95 10.13 9.67 -9.33
CA LEU A 95 11.24 9.80 -10.27
C LEU A 95 12.58 9.37 -9.67
N GLY A 96 13.55 9.13 -10.56
CA GLY A 96 14.93 8.83 -10.21
C GLY A 96 15.22 7.37 -9.86
N PRO A 97 16.41 7.08 -9.30
CA PRO A 97 16.87 5.70 -9.08
C PRO A 97 15.99 4.89 -8.10
N ASP A 98 15.32 5.58 -7.16
CA ASP A 98 14.36 4.98 -6.23
C ASP A 98 12.90 5.19 -6.68
N GLY A 99 12.69 5.68 -7.90
CA GLY A 99 11.40 6.05 -8.45
C GLY A 99 10.58 4.88 -8.99
N ALA A 100 9.36 5.22 -9.43
CA ALA A 100 8.39 4.25 -9.92
C ALA A 100 8.91 3.38 -11.08
N ALA A 101 9.55 4.00 -12.08
CA ALA A 101 10.06 3.29 -13.24
C ALA A 101 11.26 2.40 -12.88
N ALA A 102 12.23 2.93 -12.16
CA ALA A 102 13.46 2.22 -11.82
C ALA A 102 13.20 1.01 -10.91
N VAL A 103 12.38 1.18 -9.87
CA VAL A 103 12.16 0.14 -8.86
C VAL A 103 11.11 -0.88 -9.31
N PHE A 104 10.03 -0.43 -9.95
CA PHE A 104 8.89 -1.30 -10.26
C PHE A 104 8.74 -1.64 -11.74
N GLY A 105 9.43 -0.94 -12.65
CA GLY A 105 9.40 -1.21 -14.10
C GLY A 105 9.88 -2.61 -14.48
N PRO A 106 11.03 -3.08 -13.97
CA PRO A 106 11.56 -4.41 -14.32
C PRO A 106 10.60 -5.56 -14.02
N GLN A 107 9.92 -5.54 -12.88
CA GLN A 107 8.93 -6.58 -12.55
C GLN A 107 7.65 -6.52 -13.38
N LYS A 108 7.46 -5.44 -14.17
CA LYS A 108 6.37 -5.26 -15.14
C LYS A 108 6.83 -5.58 -16.57
N GLY A 109 8.07 -6.04 -16.74
CA GLY A 109 8.66 -6.44 -18.02
C GLY A 109 9.42 -5.33 -18.74
N ALA A 110 9.70 -4.19 -18.10
CA ALA A 110 10.48 -3.13 -18.74
C ALA A 110 11.96 -3.49 -18.86
N THR A 111 12.54 -3.25 -20.05
CA THR A 111 14.00 -3.29 -20.25
C THR A 111 14.65 -2.06 -19.61
N PRO A 112 15.99 -2.04 -19.43
CA PRO A 112 16.69 -0.86 -18.90
C PRO A 112 16.40 0.41 -19.71
N GLU A 113 16.37 0.34 -21.04
CA GLU A 113 16.08 1.46 -21.93
C GLU A 113 14.62 1.93 -21.78
N GLN A 114 13.69 0.99 -21.58
CA GLN A 114 12.30 1.32 -21.31
C GLN A 114 12.11 1.96 -19.92
N VAL A 115 12.90 1.56 -18.93
CA VAL A 115 12.90 2.20 -17.61
C VAL A 115 13.30 3.66 -17.72
N GLU A 116 14.36 3.98 -18.46
CA GLU A 116 14.79 5.37 -18.70
C GLU A 116 13.71 6.18 -19.43
N GLU A 117 13.07 5.58 -20.44
CA GLU A 117 11.99 6.22 -21.18
C GLU A 117 10.77 6.46 -20.30
N LEU A 118 10.38 5.48 -19.47
CA LEU A 118 9.28 5.62 -18.52
C LEU A 118 9.56 6.74 -17.51
N ASP A 119 10.77 6.81 -16.95
CA ASP A 119 11.13 7.88 -16.00
C ASP A 119 11.03 9.26 -16.66
N ARG A 120 11.48 9.40 -17.92
CA ARG A 120 11.32 10.64 -18.69
C ARG A 120 9.84 11.00 -18.94
N ARG A 121 8.99 10.04 -19.26
CA ARG A 121 7.55 10.26 -19.43
C ARG A 121 6.89 10.69 -18.13
N LEU A 122 7.25 10.06 -17.02
CA LEU A 122 6.78 10.44 -15.69
C LEU A 122 7.21 11.86 -15.31
N ALA A 123 8.46 12.22 -15.60
CA ALA A 123 8.96 13.58 -15.36
C ALA A 123 8.21 14.64 -16.18
N ALA A 124 7.83 14.32 -17.41
CA ALA A 124 7.08 15.24 -18.28
C ALA A 124 5.66 15.57 -17.77
N LEU A 125 5.10 14.74 -16.85
CA LEU A 125 3.82 15.04 -16.21
C LEU A 125 3.90 16.23 -15.24
N ALA A 126 5.11 16.63 -14.81
CA ALA A 126 5.36 17.75 -13.92
C ALA A 126 4.48 17.77 -12.66
N LEU A 127 4.21 16.60 -12.07
CA LEU A 127 3.34 16.49 -10.90
C LEU A 127 3.99 17.13 -9.66
N PRO A 128 3.31 18.05 -8.96
CA PRO A 128 3.85 18.72 -7.77
C PRO A 128 4.12 17.76 -6.60
N THR A 129 3.55 16.58 -6.67
CA THR A 129 3.64 15.50 -5.67
C THR A 129 4.74 14.49 -5.96
N ALA A 130 5.52 14.65 -7.05
CA ALA A 130 6.50 13.67 -7.52
C ALA A 130 7.55 13.26 -6.46
N GLY A 131 8.00 14.20 -5.61
CA GLY A 131 8.97 13.94 -4.54
C GLY A 131 8.36 13.41 -3.23
N ARG A 132 7.04 13.30 -3.11
CA ARG A 132 6.40 12.84 -1.87
C ARG A 132 6.61 11.34 -1.65
N PRO A 133 6.77 10.89 -0.39
CA PRO A 133 6.74 9.47 -0.07
C PRO A 133 5.46 8.80 -0.59
N GLY A 134 5.61 7.67 -1.31
CA GLY A 134 4.50 6.96 -1.89
C GLY A 134 4.07 7.43 -3.29
N ALA A 135 4.69 8.49 -3.82
CA ALA A 135 4.40 9.00 -5.17
C ALA A 135 4.60 7.95 -6.27
N GLY A 136 5.58 7.05 -6.10
CA GLY A 136 5.88 5.95 -7.02
C GLY A 136 4.91 4.77 -6.95
N ALA A 137 4.03 4.72 -5.95
CA ALA A 137 3.08 3.62 -5.79
C ALA A 137 2.20 3.46 -7.03
N GLY A 138 1.95 2.20 -7.42
CA GLY A 138 1.10 1.89 -8.59
C GLY A 138 1.61 2.47 -9.91
N GLY A 139 2.95 2.63 -10.07
CA GLY A 139 3.52 3.22 -11.29
C GLY A 139 3.22 4.71 -11.44
N GLY A 140 3.05 5.42 -10.32
CA GLY A 140 2.77 6.84 -10.24
C GLY A 140 1.31 7.20 -9.97
N ILE A 141 0.41 6.23 -9.84
CA ILE A 141 -0.97 6.47 -9.40
C ILE A 141 -0.98 7.21 -8.05
N GLY A 142 -0.06 6.84 -7.13
CA GLY A 142 0.08 7.53 -5.85
C GLY A 142 0.34 9.04 -6.00
N ALA A 143 1.25 9.43 -6.89
CA ALA A 143 1.52 10.84 -7.18
C ALA A 143 0.29 11.56 -7.72
N MET A 144 -0.42 10.93 -8.66
CA MET A 144 -1.62 11.50 -9.28
C MET A 144 -2.75 11.69 -8.26
N LEU A 145 -3.05 10.65 -7.46
CA LEU A 145 -4.09 10.75 -6.42
C LEU A 145 -3.77 11.87 -5.42
N MET A 146 -2.52 11.99 -4.98
CA MET A 146 -2.12 13.10 -4.11
C MET A 146 -2.22 14.46 -4.80
N ALA A 147 -1.97 14.55 -6.12
CA ALA A 147 -2.16 15.78 -6.89
C ALA A 147 -3.64 16.15 -7.05
N LEU A 148 -4.53 15.16 -7.05
CA LEU A 148 -5.99 15.32 -7.02
C LEU A 148 -6.53 15.58 -5.60
N GLY A 149 -5.66 15.77 -4.61
CA GLY A 149 -6.05 16.10 -3.23
C GLY A 149 -6.27 14.90 -2.32
N ALA A 150 -5.94 13.69 -2.74
CA ALA A 150 -6.08 12.52 -1.88
C ALA A 150 -5.15 12.59 -0.66
N THR A 151 -5.68 12.18 0.50
CA THR A 151 -4.87 11.94 1.69
C THR A 151 -4.13 10.61 1.55
N ALA A 152 -2.79 10.65 1.61
CA ALA A 152 -1.96 9.44 1.60
C ALA A 152 -1.88 8.83 3.01
N VAL A 153 -2.17 7.54 3.13
CA VAL A 153 -2.11 6.76 4.38
C VAL A 153 -1.38 5.45 4.15
N GLY A 154 -0.80 4.87 5.20
CA GLY A 154 -0.27 3.50 5.15
C GLY A 154 -1.42 2.50 5.02
N GLY A 155 -1.36 1.59 4.04
CA GLY A 155 -2.39 0.57 3.86
C GLY A 155 -2.53 -0.33 5.09
N ALA A 156 -1.40 -0.74 5.67
CA ALA A 156 -1.37 -1.54 6.88
C ALA A 156 -1.98 -0.81 8.10
N ASP A 157 -1.71 0.50 8.25
CA ASP A 157 -2.32 1.32 9.31
C ASP A 157 -3.83 1.40 9.15
N LEU A 158 -4.29 1.67 7.92
CA LEU A 158 -5.71 1.76 7.62
C LEU A 158 -6.46 0.46 7.92
N VAL A 159 -5.89 -0.69 7.55
CA VAL A 159 -6.49 -2.00 7.84
C VAL A 159 -6.46 -2.30 9.33
N ALA A 160 -5.36 -1.99 10.02
CA ALA A 160 -5.25 -2.17 11.47
C ALA A 160 -6.28 -1.34 12.24
N ASP A 161 -6.50 -0.08 11.82
CA ASP A 161 -7.49 0.81 12.41
C ASP A 161 -8.92 0.30 12.17
N ALA A 162 -9.22 -0.10 10.93
CA ALA A 162 -10.53 -0.66 10.57
C ALA A 162 -10.83 -1.98 11.31
N ALA A 163 -9.79 -2.79 11.58
CA ALA A 163 -9.89 -4.02 12.37
C ALA A 163 -9.99 -3.77 13.88
N GLY A 164 -9.87 -2.52 14.35
CA GLY A 164 -9.90 -2.19 15.77
C GLY A 164 -8.68 -2.70 16.55
N LEU A 165 -7.51 -2.81 15.90
CA LEU A 165 -6.32 -3.40 16.51
C LEU A 165 -5.93 -2.72 17.84
N ASP A 166 -6.06 -1.40 17.94
CA ASP A 166 -5.72 -0.66 19.17
C ASP A 166 -6.60 -1.09 20.37
N ALA A 167 -7.89 -1.35 20.13
CA ALA A 167 -8.80 -1.85 21.15
C ALA A 167 -8.47 -3.30 21.55
N LEU A 168 -8.07 -4.13 20.60
CA LEU A 168 -7.64 -5.51 20.86
C LEU A 168 -6.34 -5.56 21.66
N LEU A 169 -5.41 -4.64 21.39
CA LEU A 169 -4.14 -4.54 22.11
C LEU A 169 -4.32 -4.11 23.56
N ALA A 170 -5.31 -3.30 23.88
CA ALA A 170 -5.54 -2.78 25.25
C ALA A 170 -5.73 -3.87 26.32
N GLY A 171 -6.09 -5.10 25.92
CA GLY A 171 -6.24 -6.24 26.85
C GLY A 171 -5.30 -7.41 26.55
N ALA A 172 -4.33 -7.23 25.66
CA ALA A 172 -3.46 -8.32 25.21
C ALA A 172 -2.17 -8.38 26.02
N ALA A 173 -1.78 -9.58 26.47
CA ALA A 173 -0.46 -9.81 27.05
C ALA A 173 0.66 -9.89 26.00
N VAL A 174 0.32 -10.35 24.78
CA VAL A 174 1.25 -10.51 23.66
C VAL A 174 0.51 -10.37 22.34
N CYS A 175 1.17 -9.81 21.34
CA CYS A 175 0.71 -9.76 19.96
C CYS A 175 1.70 -10.51 19.06
N LEU A 176 1.16 -11.39 18.23
CA LEU A 176 1.95 -12.10 17.21
C LEU A 176 1.62 -11.55 15.84
N THR A 177 2.64 -11.24 15.07
CA THR A 177 2.55 -10.87 13.66
C THR A 177 3.47 -11.74 12.84
N ALA A 178 3.21 -11.92 11.55
CA ALA A 178 4.02 -12.79 10.72
C ALA A 178 4.14 -12.29 9.28
N GLU A 179 5.29 -12.58 8.67
CA GLU A 179 5.56 -12.34 7.26
C GLU A 179 6.45 -13.46 6.70
N GLY A 180 6.34 -13.80 5.42
CA GLY A 180 7.17 -14.82 4.81
C GLY A 180 8.66 -14.48 4.88
N ARG A 181 9.01 -13.21 4.70
CA ARG A 181 10.38 -12.69 4.81
C ARG A 181 10.37 -11.34 5.52
N ILE A 182 11.05 -11.26 6.64
CA ILE A 182 11.33 -10.02 7.37
C ILE A 182 12.65 -9.46 6.85
N ASP A 183 12.59 -8.35 6.13
CA ASP A 183 13.73 -7.68 5.53
C ASP A 183 13.57 -6.15 5.56
N ARG A 184 14.45 -5.43 4.88
CA ARG A 184 14.40 -3.96 4.80
C ARG A 184 13.05 -3.43 4.27
N GLY A 185 12.39 -4.20 3.37
CA GLY A 185 11.08 -3.84 2.85
C GLY A 185 9.97 -3.88 3.90
N THR A 186 10.09 -4.77 4.91
CA THR A 186 9.17 -4.87 6.06
C THR A 186 9.14 -3.56 6.86
N LEU A 187 10.29 -2.89 7.02
CA LEU A 187 10.44 -1.68 7.83
C LEU A 187 9.76 -0.45 7.21
N GLY A 188 9.40 -0.51 5.96
CA GLY A 188 8.80 0.58 5.18
C GLY A 188 7.32 0.88 5.46
N GLY A 189 6.73 0.33 6.52
CA GLY A 189 5.31 0.56 6.88
C GLY A 189 4.39 -0.59 6.45
N LYS A 190 4.94 -1.79 6.24
CA LYS A 190 4.16 -3.01 6.03
C LYS A 190 3.60 -3.54 7.36
N VAL A 191 2.77 -4.58 7.29
CA VAL A 191 1.99 -5.13 8.41
C VAL A 191 2.83 -5.34 9.67
N VAL A 192 3.99 -5.99 9.58
CA VAL A 192 4.84 -6.28 10.74
C VAL A 192 5.32 -4.99 11.43
N ALA A 193 5.80 -4.01 10.67
CA ALA A 193 6.26 -2.74 11.24
C ALA A 193 5.10 -1.95 11.87
N THR A 194 3.95 -1.87 11.20
CA THR A 194 2.74 -1.21 11.72
C THR A 194 2.26 -1.87 13.02
N VAL A 195 2.20 -3.20 13.06
CA VAL A 195 1.80 -3.93 14.28
C VAL A 195 2.81 -3.71 15.40
N ALA A 196 4.11 -3.75 15.11
CA ALA A 196 5.16 -3.48 16.11
C ALA A 196 5.02 -2.08 16.71
N ASP A 197 4.82 -1.05 15.87
CA ASP A 197 4.66 0.33 16.31
C ASP A 197 3.38 0.53 17.14
N LYS A 198 2.28 -0.15 16.80
CA LYS A 198 1.03 -0.14 17.59
C LYS A 198 1.19 -0.86 18.93
N CYS A 199 1.86 -2.01 18.95
CA CYS A 199 2.19 -2.74 20.18
C CYS A 199 3.08 -1.91 21.12
N ALA A 200 4.09 -1.23 20.59
CA ALA A 200 4.96 -0.36 21.38
C ALA A 200 4.17 0.79 22.04
N ARG A 201 3.25 1.41 21.30
CA ARG A 201 2.36 2.46 21.86
C ARG A 201 1.41 1.93 22.93
N ALA A 202 0.92 0.70 22.77
CA ALA A 202 0.03 0.04 23.73
C ALA A 202 0.78 -0.62 24.91
N ASN A 203 2.12 -0.59 24.90
CA ASN A 203 2.98 -1.32 25.86
C ASN A 203 2.68 -2.83 25.90
N VAL A 204 2.39 -3.42 24.73
CA VAL A 204 2.13 -4.86 24.55
C VAL A 204 3.35 -5.50 23.93
N LYS A 205 3.76 -6.67 24.46
CA LYS A 205 4.86 -7.44 23.87
C LYS A 205 4.51 -7.85 22.45
N CYS A 206 5.40 -7.52 21.49
CA CYS A 206 5.26 -7.90 20.08
C CYS A 206 6.28 -8.96 19.69
N ILE A 207 5.84 -9.97 18.93
CA ILE A 207 6.71 -10.95 18.30
C ILE A 207 6.38 -11.04 16.82
N ALA A 208 7.39 -10.82 15.98
CA ALA A 208 7.31 -10.97 14.53
C ALA A 208 7.91 -12.32 14.10
N VAL A 209 7.10 -13.17 13.53
CA VAL A 209 7.53 -14.49 13.02
C VAL A 209 7.84 -14.36 11.53
N GLY A 210 9.06 -14.76 11.13
CA GLY A 210 9.48 -14.78 9.73
C GLY A 210 9.94 -16.16 9.28
N GLY A 211 9.60 -16.55 8.05
CA GLY A 211 10.20 -17.73 7.42
C GLY A 211 11.70 -17.52 7.17
N VAL A 212 12.03 -16.31 6.76
CA VAL A 212 13.43 -15.80 6.67
C VAL A 212 13.47 -14.46 7.39
N VAL A 213 14.49 -14.24 8.21
CA VAL A 213 14.67 -13.00 8.97
C VAL A 213 16.05 -12.43 8.65
N ASP A 214 16.08 -11.24 8.07
CA ASP A 214 17.31 -10.48 7.84
C ASP A 214 17.81 -9.90 9.18
N PRO A 215 19.10 -10.09 9.55
CA PRO A 215 19.62 -9.63 10.85
C PRO A 215 19.52 -8.11 11.05
N ALA A 216 19.69 -7.31 9.99
CA ALA A 216 19.60 -5.85 10.11
C ALA A 216 18.15 -5.40 10.35
N ALA A 217 17.19 -6.04 9.66
CA ALA A 217 15.77 -5.80 9.89
C ALA A 217 15.33 -6.26 11.28
N ALA A 218 15.82 -7.41 11.76
CA ALA A 218 15.58 -7.89 13.12
C ALA A 218 16.03 -6.86 14.16
N GLY A 219 17.27 -6.37 14.07
CA GLY A 219 17.79 -5.37 15.00
C GLY A 219 17.00 -4.07 15.00
N GLU A 220 16.41 -3.66 13.87
CA GLU A 220 15.53 -2.50 13.82
C GLU A 220 14.18 -2.75 14.49
N LEU A 221 13.59 -3.93 14.29
CA LEU A 221 12.34 -4.31 14.95
C LEU A 221 12.53 -4.45 16.46
N GLU A 222 13.67 -4.99 16.91
CA GLU A 222 14.01 -5.07 18.34
C GLU A 222 14.13 -3.68 18.98
N ARG A 223 14.72 -2.69 18.29
CA ARG A 223 14.73 -1.29 18.75
C ARG A 223 13.33 -0.68 18.88
N ARG A 224 12.36 -1.18 18.11
CA ARG A 224 10.94 -0.82 18.23
C ARG A 224 10.19 -1.63 19.28
N GLY A 225 10.87 -2.50 20.03
CA GLY A 225 10.27 -3.36 21.06
C GLY A 225 9.60 -4.63 20.52
N CYS A 226 9.87 -5.01 19.27
CA CYS A 226 9.35 -6.22 18.65
C CYS A 226 10.42 -7.31 18.57
N GLU A 227 10.23 -8.42 19.29
CA GLU A 227 11.07 -9.62 19.20
C GLU A 227 10.88 -10.28 17.82
N THR A 228 11.97 -10.73 17.19
CA THR A 228 11.87 -11.50 15.96
C THR A 228 12.09 -12.99 16.23
N TYR A 229 11.31 -13.82 15.51
CA TYR A 229 11.39 -15.27 15.63
C TYR A 229 11.42 -15.89 14.24
N GLN A 230 12.54 -16.56 13.90
CA GLN A 230 12.66 -17.22 12.61
C GLN A 230 12.16 -18.66 12.68
N CYS A 231 11.15 -19.00 11.90
CA CYS A 231 10.65 -20.37 11.78
C CYS A 231 9.98 -20.55 10.41
N GLY A 232 10.42 -21.57 9.65
CA GLY A 232 9.81 -21.93 8.36
C GLY A 232 8.50 -22.71 8.48
N ASP A 233 8.12 -23.15 9.69
CA ASP A 233 6.85 -23.84 9.96
C ASP A 233 6.03 -23.03 10.99
N MET A 234 4.96 -22.41 10.52
CA MET A 234 4.08 -21.57 11.34
C MET A 234 3.34 -22.34 12.44
N ARG A 235 3.05 -23.65 12.23
CA ARG A 235 2.42 -24.50 13.27
C ARG A 235 3.41 -24.76 14.41
N ARG A 236 4.66 -25.05 14.05
CA ARG A 236 5.73 -25.23 15.01
C ARG A 236 6.00 -23.93 15.76
N ALA A 237 6.11 -22.80 15.07
CA ALA A 237 6.26 -21.49 15.71
C ALA A 237 5.12 -21.21 16.71
N GLY A 238 3.88 -21.46 16.34
CA GLY A 238 2.72 -21.30 17.22
C GLY A 238 2.80 -22.18 18.48
N ALA A 239 3.18 -23.45 18.34
CA ALA A 239 3.32 -24.36 19.47
C ALA A 239 4.45 -23.95 20.43
N GLU A 240 5.61 -23.57 19.90
CA GLU A 240 6.76 -23.14 20.70
C GLU A 240 6.48 -21.79 21.40
N LEU A 241 5.82 -20.86 20.74
CA LEU A 241 5.45 -19.58 21.33
C LEU A 241 4.34 -19.73 22.39
N ALA A 242 3.35 -20.61 22.14
CA ALA A 242 2.29 -20.88 23.12
C ALA A 242 2.81 -21.53 24.41
N ALA A 243 3.92 -22.27 24.35
CA ALA A 243 4.57 -22.87 25.53
C ALA A 243 5.41 -21.90 26.38
N ARG A 244 5.62 -20.65 25.90
CA ARG A 244 6.38 -19.64 26.67
C ARG A 244 5.53 -19.11 27.83
N PRO A 245 6.17 -18.77 28.97
CA PRO A 245 5.49 -18.04 30.03
C PRO A 245 5.25 -16.59 29.57
N TRP A 246 3.98 -16.22 29.45
CA TRP A 246 3.59 -14.85 29.13
C TRP A 246 3.28 -14.06 30.39
N PRO A 247 3.56 -12.76 30.45
CA PRO A 247 3.12 -11.93 31.57
C PRO A 247 1.59 -11.99 31.68
N SER A 248 1.09 -12.12 32.90
CA SER A 248 -0.35 -11.94 33.18
C SER A 248 -0.75 -10.52 32.85
N SER A 249 -1.83 -10.38 32.08
CA SER A 249 -2.49 -9.11 31.74
C SER A 249 -2.97 -8.36 32.97
#